data_85dafe247610418e00ff60611994d904
#
_entry.id   85dafe247610418e00ff60611994d904
#
_cell.length_a   1.000
_cell.length_b   1.000
_cell.length_c   1.000
_cell.angle_alpha   90.00
_cell.angle_beta   90.00
_cell.angle_gamma   90.00
#
_symmetry.space_group_name_H-M   'P 1'
#
loop_
_entity.id
_entity.type
_entity.pdbx_description
1 polymer ?
#
loop_
_entity_poly.entity_id
_entity_poly.type
_entity_poly.pdbx_seq_one_letter_code
_entity_poly.pdbx_strand_id
1 'polypeptide(L)'
;MKKISTNIRFLRKKNNLTQQEFADALGIKRSMIGAYEEDRASPKMDNMKAIANYFGISVDELVSERITDKWLDERTTRLEKEKEIKAGNLRVLSITVDKDDNENIELVPVKASAGYINGYSDPEFVKELPKFHLPMLQGGTFRAFEIKGDSMLPIQPGSIIVGEYVDDWKQMKNNDTYIIVSKNEGIVYKRVMNRLKEQKSLLLKSDNKSYEPYPISLDDIMEVWKAKAFISTSFPEPEQEMSISQLTNIMMEMQKKINSIS
;
A
#
# COMPACT_ATOMS: atom_id res chain seq x y z
N MET A 1 0.28 -7.96 42.79
CA MET A 1 -0.96 -7.36 43.30
C MET A 1 -0.93 -5.83 43.23
N LYS A 2 0.11 -5.13 43.70
CA LYS A 2 0.18 -3.64 43.66
C LYS A 2 -0.13 -2.99 42.28
N LYS A 3 0.14 -3.66 41.15
CA LYS A 3 -0.12 -3.08 39.81
C LYS A 3 -1.62 -2.95 39.52
N ILE A 4 -2.41 -4.01 39.74
CA ILE A 4 -3.86 -4.03 39.45
C ILE A 4 -4.58 -2.95 40.26
N SER A 5 -4.30 -2.85 41.53
CA SER A 5 -4.92 -1.87 42.46
C SER A 5 -4.62 -0.44 42.00
N THR A 6 -3.36 -0.17 41.65
CA THR A 6 -2.92 1.12 41.15
C THR A 6 -3.59 1.44 39.80
N ASN A 7 -3.68 0.48 38.88
CA ASN A 7 -4.29 0.64 37.57
C ASN A 7 -5.80 0.93 37.67
N ILE A 8 -6.53 0.17 38.47
CA ILE A 8 -7.97 0.39 38.71
C ILE A 8 -8.22 1.82 39.21
N ARG A 9 -7.46 2.23 40.24
CA ARG A 9 -7.57 3.57 40.82
C ARG A 9 -7.21 4.67 39.82
N PHE A 10 -6.15 4.48 39.05
CA PHE A 10 -5.72 5.41 38.03
C PHE A 10 -6.78 5.59 36.92
N LEU A 11 -7.26 4.49 36.34
CA LEU A 11 -8.25 4.49 35.27
C LEU A 11 -9.56 5.14 35.71
N ARG A 12 -10.05 4.80 36.90
CA ARG A 12 -11.24 5.41 37.45
C ARG A 12 -11.09 6.93 37.59
N LYS A 13 -9.98 7.39 38.23
CA LYS A 13 -9.71 8.82 38.41
C LYS A 13 -9.55 9.56 37.09
N LYS A 14 -8.89 8.96 36.12
CA LYS A 14 -8.70 9.52 34.75
C LYS A 14 -10.03 9.75 34.04
N ASN A 15 -11.02 8.90 34.32
CA ASN A 15 -12.38 9.03 33.79
C ASN A 15 -13.31 9.85 34.72
N ASN A 16 -12.77 10.55 35.70
CA ASN A 16 -13.50 11.41 36.66
C ASN A 16 -14.64 10.68 37.44
N LEU A 17 -14.52 9.38 37.63
CA LEU A 17 -15.52 8.57 38.33
C LEU A 17 -15.26 8.51 39.82
N THR A 18 -16.34 8.63 40.64
CA THR A 18 -16.29 8.24 42.03
C THR A 18 -16.26 6.72 42.18
N GLN A 19 -15.88 6.19 43.35
CA GLN A 19 -15.94 4.76 43.60
C GLN A 19 -17.37 4.21 43.52
N GLN A 20 -18.38 5.04 43.86
CA GLN A 20 -19.78 4.64 43.79
C GLN A 20 -20.23 4.51 42.31
N GLU A 21 -20.03 5.54 41.49
CA GLU A 21 -20.39 5.52 40.06
C GLU A 21 -19.73 4.37 39.32
N PHE A 22 -18.45 4.10 39.63
CA PHE A 22 -17.74 2.99 39.01
C PHE A 22 -18.27 1.63 39.44
N ALA A 23 -18.63 1.47 40.74
CA ALA A 23 -19.26 0.26 41.26
C ALA A 23 -20.64 0.03 40.63
N ASP A 24 -21.46 1.06 40.52
CA ASP A 24 -22.78 1.01 39.88
C ASP A 24 -22.68 0.61 38.39
N ALA A 25 -21.71 1.19 37.66
CA ALA A 25 -21.45 0.83 36.25
C ALA A 25 -21.02 -0.64 36.07
N LEU A 26 -20.38 -1.24 37.08
CA LEU A 26 -19.96 -2.64 37.05
C LEU A 26 -20.98 -3.60 37.67
N GLY A 27 -22.06 -3.08 38.26
CA GLY A 27 -23.05 -3.90 38.99
C GLY A 27 -22.53 -4.55 40.26
N ILE A 28 -21.52 -3.93 40.93
CA ILE A 28 -20.91 -4.46 42.15
C ILE A 28 -20.99 -3.46 43.30
N LYS A 29 -20.70 -3.91 44.54
CA LYS A 29 -20.75 -3.02 45.71
C LYS A 29 -19.57 -2.04 45.72
N ARG A 30 -19.79 -0.76 46.09
CA ARG A 30 -18.73 0.26 46.28
C ARG A 30 -17.59 -0.23 47.16
N SER A 31 -17.89 -0.97 48.23
CA SER A 31 -16.89 -1.52 49.13
C SER A 31 -15.89 -2.46 48.46
N MET A 32 -16.30 -3.13 47.38
CA MET A 32 -15.41 -3.98 46.56
C MET A 32 -14.42 -3.14 45.77
N ILE A 33 -14.87 -2.05 45.16
CA ILE A 33 -13.98 -1.12 44.47
C ILE A 33 -12.94 -0.55 45.43
N GLY A 34 -13.36 -0.08 46.60
CA GLY A 34 -12.44 0.37 47.65
C GLY A 34 -11.41 -0.68 48.04
N ALA A 35 -11.85 -1.94 48.25
CA ALA A 35 -10.96 -3.04 48.60
C ALA A 35 -9.94 -3.36 47.45
N TYR A 36 -10.35 -3.27 46.20
CA TYR A 36 -9.46 -3.48 45.05
C TYR A 36 -8.42 -2.37 44.94
N GLU A 37 -8.84 -1.11 45.07
CA GLU A 37 -7.93 0.05 44.96
C GLU A 37 -6.93 0.15 46.13
N GLU A 38 -7.29 -0.35 47.30
CA GLU A 38 -6.46 -0.37 48.50
C GLU A 38 -5.63 -1.66 48.65
N ASP A 39 -5.66 -2.54 47.64
CA ASP A 39 -4.95 -3.84 47.63
C ASP A 39 -5.35 -4.77 48.79
N ARG A 40 -6.54 -4.55 49.34
CA ARG A 40 -7.11 -5.41 50.42
C ARG A 40 -7.77 -6.67 49.86
N ALA A 41 -8.16 -6.67 48.59
CA ALA A 41 -8.72 -7.82 47.89
C ALA A 41 -8.33 -7.77 46.40
N SER A 42 -8.18 -8.94 45.77
CA SER A 42 -8.03 -9.05 44.33
C SER A 42 -9.39 -9.26 43.66
N PRO A 43 -9.66 -8.58 42.51
CA PRO A 43 -10.85 -8.87 41.72
C PRO A 43 -10.85 -10.34 41.26
N LYS A 44 -12.01 -10.99 41.29
CA LYS A 44 -12.20 -12.28 40.63
C LYS A 44 -12.16 -12.08 39.11
N MET A 45 -11.93 -13.15 38.33
CA MET A 45 -11.77 -13.08 36.87
C MET A 45 -12.94 -12.36 36.20
N ASP A 46 -14.18 -12.58 36.63
CA ASP A 46 -15.36 -11.92 36.05
C ASP A 46 -15.33 -10.40 36.28
N ASN A 47 -14.93 -9.96 37.46
CA ASN A 47 -14.79 -8.55 37.78
C ASN A 47 -13.59 -7.93 37.05
N MET A 48 -12.49 -8.68 36.87
CA MET A 48 -11.36 -8.22 36.04
C MET A 48 -11.77 -7.99 34.59
N LYS A 49 -12.54 -8.94 34.02
CA LYS A 49 -13.09 -8.79 32.65
C LYS A 49 -14.03 -7.60 32.55
N ALA A 50 -14.92 -7.42 33.52
CA ALA A 50 -15.85 -6.29 33.57
C ALA A 50 -15.11 -4.94 33.64
N ILE A 51 -14.08 -4.83 34.51
CA ILE A 51 -13.23 -3.65 34.64
C ILE A 51 -12.47 -3.37 33.36
N ALA A 52 -11.82 -4.39 32.79
CA ALA A 52 -11.07 -4.28 31.56
C ALA A 52 -11.96 -3.82 30.40
N ASN A 53 -13.12 -4.44 30.22
CA ASN A 53 -14.10 -4.07 29.19
C ASN A 53 -14.60 -2.63 29.36
N TYR A 54 -14.88 -2.22 30.59
CA TYR A 54 -15.37 -0.86 30.89
C TYR A 54 -14.38 0.23 30.42
N PHE A 55 -13.08 -0.01 30.63
CA PHE A 55 -12.03 0.91 30.22
C PHE A 55 -11.49 0.64 28.82
N GLY A 56 -12.02 -0.34 28.09
CA GLY A 56 -11.60 -0.68 26.73
C GLY A 56 -10.16 -1.18 26.64
N ILE A 57 -9.69 -1.89 27.69
CA ILE A 57 -8.36 -2.52 27.75
C ILE A 57 -8.49 -4.05 27.88
N SER A 58 -7.41 -4.78 27.63
CA SER A 58 -7.39 -6.23 27.89
C SER A 58 -7.17 -6.53 29.38
N VAL A 59 -7.57 -7.73 29.81
CA VAL A 59 -7.27 -8.21 31.17
C VAL A 59 -5.75 -8.31 31.38
N ASP A 60 -5.02 -8.71 30.36
CA ASP A 60 -3.56 -8.78 30.42
C ASP A 60 -2.93 -7.39 30.64
N GLU A 61 -3.37 -6.39 29.89
CA GLU A 61 -2.94 -5.00 30.09
C GLU A 61 -3.25 -4.50 31.51
N LEU A 62 -4.44 -4.83 32.04
CA LEU A 62 -4.83 -4.44 33.41
C LEU A 62 -3.92 -5.05 34.47
N VAL A 63 -3.45 -6.30 34.26
CA VAL A 63 -2.68 -7.09 35.25
C VAL A 63 -1.17 -6.87 35.08
N SER A 64 -0.68 -6.89 33.86
CA SER A 64 0.75 -6.98 33.56
C SER A 64 1.43 -5.62 33.39
N GLU A 65 0.67 -4.61 32.92
CA GLU A 65 1.22 -3.29 32.61
C GLU A 65 1.11 -2.31 33.79
N ARG A 66 1.92 -1.25 33.79
CA ARG A 66 1.75 -0.09 34.65
C ARG A 66 1.05 1.01 33.83
N ILE A 67 -0.24 1.15 34.02
CA ILE A 67 -1.06 2.11 33.27
C ILE A 67 -0.80 3.52 33.79
N THR A 68 -0.37 4.40 32.88
CA THR A 68 -0.07 5.83 33.10
C THR A 68 -0.60 6.64 31.93
N ASP A 69 -0.58 7.97 32.03
CA ASP A 69 -0.94 8.83 30.89
C ASP A 69 -0.06 8.51 29.67
N LYS A 70 1.25 8.38 29.87
CA LYS A 70 2.19 8.02 28.80
C LYS A 70 1.84 6.66 28.17
N TRP A 71 1.51 5.65 28.98
CA TRP A 71 1.11 4.33 28.46
C TRP A 71 -0.19 4.42 27.64
N LEU A 72 -1.17 5.23 28.08
CA LEU A 72 -2.41 5.46 27.32
C LEU A 72 -2.15 6.13 25.96
N ASP A 73 -1.28 7.13 25.93
CA ASP A 73 -0.89 7.82 24.69
C ASP A 73 -0.17 6.87 23.71
N GLU A 74 0.79 6.10 24.21
CA GLU A 74 1.50 5.08 23.42
C GLU A 74 0.55 3.99 22.91
N ARG A 75 -0.40 3.56 23.75
CA ARG A 75 -1.43 2.59 23.37
C ARG A 75 -2.36 3.14 22.32
N THR A 76 -2.81 4.38 22.45
CA THR A 76 -3.66 5.04 21.46
C THR A 76 -2.94 5.11 20.11
N THR A 77 -1.69 5.56 20.11
CA THR A 77 -0.86 5.60 18.90
C THR A 77 -0.68 4.21 18.27
N ARG A 78 -0.49 3.16 19.09
CA ARG A 78 -0.39 1.77 18.63
C ARG A 78 -1.70 1.29 18.01
N LEU A 79 -2.84 1.56 18.66
CA LEU A 79 -4.16 1.17 18.16
C LEU A 79 -4.56 1.94 16.91
N GLU A 80 -4.15 3.20 16.78
CA GLU A 80 -4.34 3.98 15.54
C GLU A 80 -3.52 3.37 14.40
N LYS A 81 -2.26 3.04 14.64
CA LYS A 81 -1.43 2.29 13.67
C LYS A 81 -2.05 0.93 13.32
N GLU A 82 -2.54 0.17 14.30
CA GLU A 82 -3.22 -1.11 14.06
C GLU A 82 -4.55 -0.94 13.29
N LYS A 83 -5.27 0.16 13.51
CA LYS A 83 -6.46 0.52 12.72
C LYS A 83 -6.09 0.91 11.29
N GLU A 84 -5.01 1.65 11.11
CA GLU A 84 -4.46 1.96 9.79
C GLU A 84 -4.02 0.68 9.05
N ILE A 85 -3.40 -0.27 9.77
CA ILE A 85 -3.07 -1.61 9.26
C ILE A 85 -4.34 -2.38 8.84
N LYS A 86 -5.36 -2.43 9.73
CA LYS A 86 -6.64 -3.12 9.46
C LYS A 86 -7.49 -2.42 8.41
N ALA A 87 -7.35 -1.10 8.25
CA ALA A 87 -8.01 -0.35 7.20
C ALA A 87 -7.30 -0.46 5.83
N GLY A 88 -6.28 -1.31 5.71
CA GLY A 88 -5.54 -1.50 4.47
C GLY A 88 -4.58 -0.36 4.11
N ASN A 89 -4.33 0.57 5.05
CA ASN A 89 -3.43 1.70 4.83
C ASN A 89 -1.96 1.35 5.10
N LEU A 90 -1.67 0.30 5.89
CA LEU A 90 -0.32 -0.24 6.01
C LEU A 90 -0.16 -1.40 5.04
N ARG A 91 0.71 -1.22 4.06
CA ARG A 91 1.06 -2.25 3.10
C ARG A 91 2.37 -2.88 3.52
N VAL A 92 2.33 -4.17 3.80
CA VAL A 92 3.55 -4.95 4.05
C VAL A 92 4.18 -5.24 2.69
N LEU A 93 5.28 -4.59 2.41
CA LEU A 93 6.08 -4.84 1.22
C LEU A 93 7.15 -5.88 1.57
N SER A 94 7.09 -7.02 0.91
CA SER A 94 8.13 -8.04 1.02
C SER A 94 9.34 -7.63 0.18
N ILE A 95 10.49 -7.48 0.81
CA ILE A 95 11.77 -7.16 0.18
C ILE A 95 12.78 -8.29 0.45
N THR A 96 13.76 -8.41 -0.41
CA THR A 96 14.90 -9.30 -0.20
C THR A 96 16.19 -8.50 -0.20
N VAL A 97 17.17 -8.95 0.57
CA VAL A 97 18.50 -8.34 0.62
C VAL A 97 19.56 -9.31 0.12
N ASP A 98 20.65 -8.79 -0.38
CA ASP A 98 21.83 -9.57 -0.73
C ASP A 98 22.71 -9.84 0.51
N LYS A 99 23.91 -10.39 0.29
CA LYS A 99 24.85 -10.74 1.37
C LYS A 99 25.49 -9.50 2.04
N ASP A 100 25.38 -8.34 1.40
CA ASP A 100 25.93 -7.07 1.84
C ASP A 100 24.83 -6.12 2.36
N ASP A 101 23.64 -6.68 2.69
CA ASP A 101 22.45 -5.97 3.16
C ASP A 101 21.86 -4.93 2.17
N ASN A 102 22.20 -5.01 0.88
CA ASN A 102 21.55 -4.17 -0.12
C ASN A 102 20.22 -4.79 -0.57
N GLU A 103 19.20 -3.96 -0.75
CA GLU A 103 17.93 -4.42 -1.31
C GLU A 103 18.10 -4.91 -2.75
N ASN A 104 17.57 -6.11 -3.02
CA ASN A 104 17.48 -6.64 -4.37
C ASN A 104 16.29 -5.99 -5.11
N ILE A 105 16.37 -5.99 -6.43
CA ILE A 105 15.24 -5.67 -7.32
C ILE A 105 14.68 -7.00 -7.81
N GLU A 106 13.52 -7.40 -7.28
CA GLU A 106 12.83 -8.60 -7.74
C GLU A 106 12.13 -8.31 -9.07
N LEU A 107 12.31 -9.21 -10.02
CA LEU A 107 11.64 -9.16 -11.32
C LEU A 107 10.36 -10.00 -11.32
N VAL A 108 9.25 -9.34 -11.62
CA VAL A 108 7.96 -9.98 -11.86
C VAL A 108 7.78 -10.18 -13.36
N PRO A 109 8.06 -11.38 -13.90
CA PRO A 109 7.85 -11.66 -15.31
C PRO A 109 6.35 -11.78 -15.62
N VAL A 110 5.95 -11.59 -16.88
CA VAL A 110 4.53 -11.67 -17.30
C VAL A 110 3.87 -12.97 -16.85
N LYS A 111 4.56 -14.11 -16.97
CA LYS A 111 4.06 -15.41 -16.55
C LYS A 111 3.82 -15.56 -15.04
N ALA A 112 4.46 -14.74 -14.21
CA ALA A 112 4.28 -14.73 -12.76
C ALA A 112 3.27 -13.67 -12.28
N SER A 113 2.75 -12.81 -13.16
CA SER A 113 1.89 -11.69 -12.79
C SER A 113 0.64 -12.11 -12.01
N ALA A 114 -0.04 -13.19 -12.40
CA ALA A 114 -1.22 -13.69 -11.70
C ALA A 114 -0.88 -14.21 -10.29
N GLY A 115 0.25 -14.93 -10.14
CA GLY A 115 0.76 -15.37 -8.84
C GLY A 115 1.16 -14.19 -7.96
N TYR A 116 1.78 -13.16 -8.55
CA TYR A 116 2.16 -11.95 -7.85
C TYR A 116 0.95 -11.20 -7.26
N ILE A 117 -0.14 -11.06 -8.01
CA ILE A 117 -1.37 -10.41 -7.52
C ILE A 117 -1.92 -11.11 -6.28
N ASN A 118 -1.80 -12.43 -6.19
CA ASN A 118 -2.27 -13.21 -5.05
C ASN A 118 -1.25 -13.32 -3.92
N GLY A 119 0.04 -13.22 -4.21
CA GLY A 119 1.15 -13.48 -3.29
C GLY A 119 2.13 -12.30 -3.11
N TYR A 120 1.79 -11.08 -3.52
CA TYR A 120 2.69 -9.92 -3.46
C TYR A 120 3.18 -9.58 -2.04
N SER A 121 2.39 -9.91 -1.02
CA SER A 121 2.73 -9.74 0.40
C SER A 121 3.34 -10.99 1.04
N ASP A 122 3.44 -12.12 0.30
CA ASP A 122 4.04 -13.35 0.79
C ASP A 122 5.57 -13.30 0.59
N PRO A 123 6.36 -13.27 1.68
CA PRO A 123 7.81 -13.21 1.59
C PRO A 123 8.43 -14.42 0.89
N GLU A 124 7.81 -15.61 0.98
CA GLU A 124 8.34 -16.82 0.34
C GLU A 124 8.16 -16.74 -1.17
N PHE A 125 6.99 -16.30 -1.64
CA PHE A 125 6.76 -16.08 -3.07
C PHE A 125 7.73 -15.05 -3.65
N VAL A 126 7.91 -13.91 -2.97
CA VAL A 126 8.81 -12.85 -3.43
C VAL A 126 10.27 -13.29 -3.44
N LYS A 127 10.69 -14.15 -2.50
CA LYS A 127 12.04 -14.74 -2.48
C LYS A 127 12.36 -15.62 -3.69
N GLU A 128 11.37 -16.24 -4.30
CA GLU A 128 11.54 -17.10 -5.48
C GLU A 128 11.64 -16.34 -6.80
N LEU A 129 11.26 -15.06 -6.81
CA LEU A 129 11.35 -14.21 -8.01
C LEU A 129 12.82 -14.04 -8.43
N PRO A 130 13.11 -13.98 -9.74
CA PRO A 130 14.43 -13.59 -10.24
C PRO A 130 14.84 -12.23 -9.69
N LYS A 131 16.11 -12.04 -9.39
CA LYS A 131 16.64 -10.82 -8.76
C LYS A 131 17.83 -10.29 -9.50
N PHE A 132 17.99 -8.98 -9.46
CA PHE A 132 19.17 -8.29 -9.96
C PHE A 132 19.41 -7.01 -9.16
N HIS A 133 20.54 -6.38 -9.39
CA HIS A 133 20.92 -5.13 -8.77
C HIS A 133 21.24 -4.07 -9.81
N LEU A 134 20.82 -2.83 -9.57
CA LEU A 134 21.17 -1.66 -10.38
C LEU A 134 21.88 -0.64 -9.50
N PRO A 135 23.22 -0.47 -9.62
CA PRO A 135 24.00 0.41 -8.74
C PRO A 135 23.56 1.87 -8.75
N MET A 136 22.89 2.33 -9.81
CA MET A 136 22.39 3.69 -9.93
C MET A 136 21.07 3.94 -9.19
N LEU A 137 20.39 2.91 -8.72
CA LEU A 137 19.13 3.01 -7.96
C LEU A 137 19.41 2.69 -6.50
N GLN A 138 19.49 3.73 -5.66
CA GLN A 138 19.78 3.64 -4.24
C GLN A 138 18.79 4.48 -3.43
N GLY A 139 18.62 4.12 -2.17
CA GLY A 139 17.84 4.92 -1.20
C GLY A 139 16.32 4.80 -1.34
N GLY A 140 15.83 3.73 -1.93
CA GLY A 140 14.40 3.42 -2.04
C GLY A 140 14.18 1.95 -2.28
N THR A 141 12.95 1.47 -2.12
CA THR A 141 12.57 0.10 -2.42
C THR A 141 12.10 -0.01 -3.86
N PHE A 142 12.73 -0.89 -4.64
CA PHE A 142 12.50 -1.06 -6.07
C PHE A 142 11.97 -2.45 -6.40
N ARG A 143 11.16 -2.52 -7.46
CA ARG A 143 10.72 -3.78 -8.07
C ARG A 143 10.62 -3.61 -9.57
N ALA A 144 10.90 -4.68 -10.29
CA ALA A 144 10.89 -4.69 -11.74
C ALA A 144 9.71 -5.51 -12.25
N PHE A 145 9.08 -5.03 -13.33
CA PHE A 145 7.92 -5.66 -13.93
C PHE A 145 8.10 -5.78 -15.42
N GLU A 146 7.99 -6.99 -15.94
CA GLU A 146 7.94 -7.20 -17.38
C GLU A 146 6.57 -6.77 -17.91
N ILE A 147 6.53 -5.88 -18.88
CA ILE A 147 5.29 -5.38 -19.47
C ILE A 147 4.89 -6.16 -20.71
N LYS A 148 3.57 -6.25 -20.93
CA LYS A 148 2.97 -6.85 -22.12
C LYS A 148 2.13 -5.83 -22.87
N GLY A 149 1.93 -6.08 -24.17
CA GLY A 149 1.10 -5.21 -25.02
C GLY A 149 1.82 -3.91 -25.41
N ASP A 150 1.21 -3.17 -26.27
CA ASP A 150 1.75 -2.01 -26.97
C ASP A 150 1.15 -0.68 -26.52
N SER A 151 0.47 -0.67 -25.38
CA SER A 151 -0.24 0.52 -24.88
C SER A 151 0.66 1.66 -24.47
N MET A 152 1.95 1.41 -24.26
CA MET A 152 2.94 2.40 -23.81
C MET A 152 4.09 2.57 -24.80
N LEU A 153 3.82 2.41 -26.10
CA LEU A 153 4.81 2.75 -27.15
C LEU A 153 5.32 4.19 -26.96
N PRO A 154 6.64 4.44 -27.18
CA PRO A 154 7.60 3.58 -27.89
C PRO A 154 8.24 2.46 -27.06
N ILE A 155 7.89 2.31 -25.77
CA ILE A 155 8.38 1.19 -24.95
C ILE A 155 7.74 -0.10 -25.45
N GLN A 156 8.58 -1.01 -25.94
CA GLN A 156 8.16 -2.25 -26.60
C GLN A 156 7.65 -3.29 -25.59
N PRO A 157 6.69 -4.16 -25.99
CA PRO A 157 6.34 -5.34 -25.22
C PRO A 157 7.56 -6.19 -24.87
N GLY A 158 7.57 -6.78 -23.65
CA GLY A 158 8.71 -7.53 -23.14
C GLY A 158 9.79 -6.66 -22.49
N SER A 159 9.66 -5.33 -22.53
CA SER A 159 10.52 -4.46 -21.74
C SER A 159 10.24 -4.61 -20.24
N ILE A 160 11.26 -4.40 -19.43
CA ILE A 160 11.19 -4.46 -17.97
C ILE A 160 11.18 -3.02 -17.44
N ILE A 161 10.15 -2.66 -16.69
CA ILE A 161 10.06 -1.36 -16.01
C ILE A 161 10.49 -1.54 -14.57
N VAL A 162 11.47 -0.76 -14.12
CA VAL A 162 11.88 -0.70 -12.72
C VAL A 162 11.15 0.46 -12.06
N GLY A 163 10.36 0.14 -11.04
CA GLY A 163 9.57 1.08 -10.27
C GLY A 163 10.09 1.24 -8.85
N GLU A 164 10.04 2.46 -8.34
CA GLU A 164 10.21 2.78 -6.91
C GLU A 164 8.84 2.74 -6.23
N TYR A 165 8.78 2.11 -5.06
CA TYR A 165 7.54 1.99 -4.29
C TYR A 165 6.99 3.37 -3.86
N VAL A 166 5.68 3.53 -3.95
CA VAL A 166 4.98 4.77 -3.57
C VAL A 166 4.08 4.49 -2.38
N ASP A 167 4.49 4.94 -1.20
CA ASP A 167 3.70 4.81 0.03
C ASP A 167 2.48 5.72 0.02
N ASP A 168 2.67 7.01 -0.22
CA ASP A 168 1.59 8.00 -0.23
C ASP A 168 1.14 8.33 -1.66
N TRP A 169 0.07 7.68 -2.07
CA TRP A 169 -0.51 7.88 -3.41
C TRP A 169 -1.07 9.28 -3.64
N LYS A 170 -1.32 10.07 -2.56
CA LYS A 170 -1.77 11.46 -2.70
C LYS A 170 -0.67 12.37 -3.28
N GLN A 171 0.59 11.95 -3.16
CA GLN A 171 1.75 12.67 -3.68
C GLN A 171 2.11 12.28 -5.13
N MET A 172 1.37 11.36 -5.74
CA MET A 172 1.60 10.98 -7.14
C MET A 172 1.44 12.20 -8.06
N LYS A 173 2.43 12.40 -8.92
CA LYS A 173 2.44 13.51 -9.88
C LYS A 173 1.64 13.15 -11.13
N ASN A 174 0.84 14.10 -11.59
CA ASN A 174 0.10 13.96 -12.84
C ASN A 174 1.05 13.86 -14.03
N ASN A 175 0.68 13.04 -15.01
CA ASN A 175 1.41 12.72 -16.23
C ASN A 175 2.72 11.96 -16.04
N ASP A 176 3.15 11.65 -14.82
CA ASP A 176 4.22 10.68 -14.60
C ASP A 176 3.72 9.26 -14.89
N THR A 177 4.65 8.35 -15.16
CA THR A 177 4.36 6.94 -15.45
C THR A 177 4.54 6.09 -14.20
N TYR A 178 3.60 5.16 -14.02
CA TYR A 178 3.56 4.27 -12.86
C TYR A 178 3.19 2.85 -13.27
N ILE A 179 3.69 1.88 -12.53
CA ILE A 179 3.15 0.53 -12.52
C ILE A 179 2.09 0.50 -11.43
N ILE A 180 0.89 0.06 -11.79
CA ILE A 180 -0.23 -0.13 -10.88
C ILE A 180 -0.51 -1.63 -10.79
N VAL A 181 -0.44 -2.17 -9.58
CA VAL A 181 -0.87 -3.54 -9.28
C VAL A 181 -2.29 -3.45 -8.75
N SER A 182 -3.24 -4.10 -9.39
CA SER A 182 -4.64 -4.04 -9.03
C SER A 182 -5.32 -5.41 -9.07
N LYS A 183 -6.44 -5.52 -8.37
CA LYS A 183 -7.23 -6.76 -8.28
C LYS A 183 -7.87 -7.13 -9.62
N ASN A 184 -8.42 -6.12 -10.33
CA ASN A 184 -9.23 -6.34 -11.52
C ASN A 184 -8.43 -6.21 -12.81
N GLU A 185 -7.54 -5.20 -12.91
CA GLU A 185 -6.74 -4.93 -14.12
C GLU A 185 -5.41 -5.69 -14.13
N GLY A 186 -5.02 -6.30 -13.00
CA GLY A 186 -3.73 -6.94 -12.89
C GLY A 186 -2.58 -5.95 -12.73
N ILE A 187 -1.46 -6.21 -13.39
CA ILE A 187 -0.28 -5.33 -13.41
C ILE A 187 -0.31 -4.52 -14.70
N VAL A 188 -0.45 -3.22 -14.57
CA VAL A 188 -0.49 -2.29 -15.71
C VAL A 188 0.55 -1.19 -15.57
N TYR A 189 1.20 -0.83 -16.67
CA TYR A 189 2.11 0.30 -16.76
C TYR A 189 1.41 1.42 -17.54
N LYS A 190 1.20 2.57 -16.89
CA LYS A 190 0.38 3.67 -17.44
C LYS A 190 0.89 5.03 -16.98
N ARG A 191 0.49 6.06 -17.70
CA ARG A 191 0.57 7.45 -17.26
C ARG A 191 -0.65 7.78 -16.39
N VAL A 192 -0.42 8.40 -15.23
CA VAL A 192 -1.45 8.60 -14.22
C VAL A 192 -1.87 10.06 -14.13
N MET A 193 -3.18 10.28 -14.00
CA MET A 193 -3.77 11.52 -13.52
C MET A 193 -4.41 11.24 -12.16
N ASN A 194 -3.90 11.90 -11.13
CA ASN A 194 -4.32 11.70 -9.75
C ASN A 194 -5.64 12.43 -9.47
N ARG A 195 -6.73 11.68 -9.28
CA ARG A 195 -8.06 12.18 -8.90
C ARG A 195 -8.51 11.67 -7.54
N LEU A 196 -7.57 11.27 -6.69
CA LEU A 196 -7.88 10.66 -5.39
C LEU A 196 -8.66 11.59 -4.46
N LYS A 197 -8.36 12.90 -4.49
CA LYS A 197 -9.04 13.90 -3.66
C LYS A 197 -10.50 14.14 -4.08
N GLU A 198 -10.79 14.06 -5.37
CA GLU A 198 -12.08 14.44 -5.94
C GLU A 198 -12.99 13.23 -6.16
N GLN A 199 -12.44 12.12 -6.65
CA GLN A 199 -13.20 10.97 -7.15
C GLN A 199 -12.77 9.62 -6.54
N LYS A 200 -11.81 9.61 -5.58
CA LYS A 200 -11.21 8.39 -5.02
C LYS A 200 -10.75 7.40 -6.12
N SER A 201 -10.23 7.93 -7.20
CA SER A 201 -9.80 7.15 -8.38
C SER A 201 -8.51 7.72 -8.96
N LEU A 202 -7.80 6.89 -9.75
CA LEU A 202 -6.76 7.32 -10.66
C LEU A 202 -7.29 7.18 -12.09
N LEU A 203 -7.04 8.17 -12.95
CA LEU A 203 -7.28 8.04 -14.39
C LEU A 203 -6.00 7.54 -15.04
N LEU A 204 -6.06 6.37 -15.65
CA LEU A 204 -4.94 5.72 -16.35
C LEU A 204 -4.98 6.06 -17.83
N LYS A 205 -3.86 6.53 -18.37
CA LYS A 205 -3.71 6.92 -19.76
C LYS A 205 -2.57 6.11 -20.39
N SER A 206 -2.79 5.68 -21.60
CA SER A 206 -1.77 5.06 -22.45
C SER A 206 -1.02 6.14 -23.26
N ASP A 207 0.26 5.91 -23.55
CA ASP A 207 1.01 6.76 -24.46
C ASP A 207 0.63 6.45 -25.93
N ASN A 208 0.25 5.20 -26.23
CA ASN A 208 -0.38 4.84 -27.50
C ASN A 208 -1.83 5.35 -27.54
N LYS A 209 -2.11 6.27 -28.45
CA LYS A 209 -3.40 6.95 -28.61
C LYS A 209 -4.56 6.04 -29.06
N SER A 210 -4.26 4.81 -29.47
CA SER A 210 -5.30 3.81 -29.80
C SER A 210 -6.04 3.29 -28.57
N TYR A 211 -5.55 3.60 -27.38
CA TYR A 211 -6.14 3.16 -26.11
C TYR A 211 -6.77 4.35 -25.38
N GLU A 212 -8.07 4.27 -25.13
CA GLU A 212 -8.78 5.30 -24.38
C GLU A 212 -8.38 5.30 -22.89
N PRO A 213 -8.34 6.48 -22.24
CA PRO A 213 -8.11 6.57 -20.82
C PRO A 213 -9.28 5.98 -20.02
N TYR A 214 -8.98 5.29 -18.92
CA TYR A 214 -9.99 4.72 -18.05
C TYR A 214 -9.68 4.96 -16.56
N PRO A 215 -10.70 5.08 -15.70
CA PRO A 215 -10.52 5.24 -14.27
C PRO A 215 -10.32 3.89 -13.59
N ILE A 216 -9.49 3.87 -12.53
CA ILE A 216 -9.38 2.76 -11.58
C ILE A 216 -9.73 3.26 -10.17
N SER A 217 -10.57 2.48 -9.45
CA SER A 217 -10.95 2.80 -8.08
C SER A 217 -9.76 2.63 -7.12
N LEU A 218 -9.72 3.47 -6.09
CA LEU A 218 -8.74 3.33 -5.01
C LEU A 218 -8.81 1.95 -4.33
N ASP A 219 -10.01 1.38 -4.19
CA ASP A 219 -10.24 0.08 -3.52
C ASP A 219 -9.71 -1.12 -4.32
N ASP A 220 -9.49 -0.93 -5.63
CA ASP A 220 -8.91 -1.97 -6.50
C ASP A 220 -7.39 -1.96 -6.50
N ILE A 221 -6.76 -0.85 -6.10
CA ILE A 221 -5.31 -0.68 -6.15
C ILE A 221 -4.66 -1.38 -4.96
N MET A 222 -3.68 -2.22 -5.24
CA MET A 222 -2.89 -2.97 -4.27
C MET A 222 -1.53 -2.33 -4.02
N GLU A 223 -0.80 -2.04 -5.10
CA GLU A 223 0.52 -1.39 -5.06
C GLU A 223 0.65 -0.37 -6.16
N VAL A 224 1.46 0.64 -5.90
CA VAL A 224 1.85 1.66 -6.89
C VAL A 224 3.36 1.80 -6.87
N TRP A 225 3.95 1.77 -8.07
CA TRP A 225 5.39 1.89 -8.27
C TRP A 225 5.66 3.00 -9.29
N LYS A 226 6.42 4.02 -8.90
CA LYS A 226 6.83 5.10 -9.82
C LYS A 226 7.92 4.59 -10.74
N ALA A 227 7.73 4.65 -12.05
CA ALA A 227 8.75 4.23 -13.01
C ALA A 227 10.01 5.09 -12.88
N LYS A 228 11.16 4.45 -12.79
CA LYS A 228 12.49 5.08 -12.65
C LYS A 228 13.43 4.72 -13.77
N ALA A 229 13.35 3.50 -14.27
CA ALA A 229 14.16 3.02 -15.38
C ALA A 229 13.37 2.00 -16.20
N PHE A 230 13.82 1.76 -17.42
CA PHE A 230 13.38 0.61 -18.20
C PHE A 230 14.57 -0.11 -18.83
N ILE A 231 14.44 -1.41 -19.01
CA ILE A 231 15.40 -2.28 -19.64
C ILE A 231 14.70 -2.91 -20.85
N SER A 232 15.23 -2.69 -22.03
CA SER A 232 14.75 -3.32 -23.26
C SER A 232 15.77 -4.33 -23.77
N THR A 233 15.31 -5.51 -24.12
CA THR A 233 16.11 -6.54 -24.77
C THR A 233 16.00 -6.47 -26.29
N SER A 234 15.08 -5.65 -26.81
CA SER A 234 14.95 -5.33 -28.23
C SER A 234 15.53 -3.94 -28.51
N PHE A 235 16.34 -3.85 -29.55
CA PHE A 235 16.81 -2.56 -30.03
C PHE A 235 15.69 -1.87 -30.83
N PRO A 236 15.50 -0.55 -30.68
CA PRO A 236 14.56 0.18 -31.52
C PRO A 236 14.99 0.06 -33.00
N GLU A 237 14.06 -0.30 -33.86
CA GLU A 237 14.29 -0.17 -35.28
C GLU A 237 14.41 1.32 -35.61
N PRO A 238 15.32 1.70 -36.54
CA PRO A 238 15.39 3.08 -36.97
C PRO A 238 14.03 3.48 -37.55
N GLU A 239 13.44 4.53 -37.00
CA GLU A 239 12.21 5.09 -37.55
C GLU A 239 12.48 5.40 -39.02
N GLN A 240 11.78 4.73 -39.90
CA GLN A 240 11.73 5.12 -41.30
C GLN A 240 10.88 6.40 -41.36
N GLU A 241 11.51 7.53 -41.03
CA GLU A 241 10.90 8.82 -41.34
C GLU A 241 10.66 8.89 -42.86
N MET A 242 9.40 8.71 -43.24
CA MET A 242 9.02 9.03 -44.63
C MET A 242 9.31 10.49 -44.86
N SER A 243 10.28 10.78 -45.69
CA SER A 243 10.60 12.16 -46.07
C SER A 243 9.36 12.84 -46.66
N ILE A 244 9.24 14.14 -46.46
CA ILE A 244 8.13 14.93 -47.06
C ILE A 244 8.05 14.68 -48.56
N SER A 245 9.19 14.46 -49.22
CA SER A 245 9.26 14.11 -50.64
C SER A 245 8.63 12.75 -50.97
N GLN A 246 8.80 11.74 -50.13
CA GLN A 246 8.15 10.42 -50.30
C GLN A 246 6.63 10.52 -50.11
N LEU A 247 6.17 11.25 -49.08
CA LEU A 247 4.75 11.52 -48.85
C LEU A 247 4.14 12.29 -50.02
N THR A 248 4.83 13.31 -50.53
CA THR A 248 4.40 14.10 -51.71
C THR A 248 4.28 13.22 -52.95
N ASN A 249 5.24 12.33 -53.19
CA ASN A 249 5.19 11.39 -54.32
C ASN A 249 4.00 10.42 -54.20
N ILE A 250 3.74 9.87 -53.01
CA ILE A 250 2.58 9.00 -52.80
C ILE A 250 1.26 9.75 -53.02
N MET A 251 1.16 10.99 -52.54
CA MET A 251 -0.02 11.84 -52.81
C MET A 251 -0.20 12.14 -54.29
N MET A 252 0.87 12.44 -55.03
CA MET A 252 0.79 12.66 -56.48
C MET A 252 0.38 11.39 -57.25
N GLU A 253 0.87 10.22 -56.84
CA GLU A 253 0.45 8.96 -57.45
C GLU A 253 -1.03 8.64 -57.16
N MET A 254 -1.52 8.88 -55.92
CA MET A 254 -2.92 8.75 -55.60
C MET A 254 -3.80 9.69 -56.45
N GLN A 255 -3.38 10.94 -56.60
CA GLN A 255 -4.11 11.93 -57.37
C GLN A 255 -4.17 11.56 -58.89
N LYS A 256 -3.06 11.02 -59.44
CA LYS A 256 -3.06 10.48 -60.80
C LYS A 256 -4.01 9.30 -60.98
N LYS A 257 -4.06 8.37 -60.00
CA LYS A 257 -5.00 7.23 -60.02
C LYS A 257 -6.45 7.68 -59.96
N ILE A 258 -6.79 8.64 -59.11
CA ILE A 258 -8.15 9.19 -59.01
C ILE A 258 -8.55 9.84 -60.34
N ASN A 259 -7.68 10.66 -60.94
CA ASN A 259 -7.95 11.33 -62.21
C ASN A 259 -8.02 10.37 -63.42
N SER A 260 -7.51 9.13 -63.30
CA SER A 260 -7.60 8.10 -64.33
C SER A 260 -8.86 7.23 -64.23
N ILE A 261 -9.64 7.37 -63.18
CA ILE A 261 -10.90 6.64 -62.92
C ILE A 261 -12.13 7.55 -63.19
N SER A 262 -11.91 8.85 -63.27
CA SER A 262 -12.91 9.84 -63.66
C SER A 262 -12.89 10.04 -65.19
#